data_a9baee2a5ee7719f37267e71f17e2138
#
_entry.id   a9baee2a5ee7719f37267e71f17e2138
#
_cell.length_a   1.000
_cell.length_b   1.000
_cell.length_c   1.000
_cell.angle_alpha   90.00
_cell.angle_beta   90.00
_cell.angle_gamma   90.00
#
_symmetry.space_group_name_H-M   'P 1'
#
loop_
_entity.id
_entity.type
_entity.pdbx_description
1 polymer ?
#
loop_
_entity_poly.entity_id
_entity_poly.type
_entity_poly.pdbx_seq_one_letter_code
_entity_poly.pdbx_strand_id
1 'polypeptide(L)'
;MSSKNKDKNINNSSINAQSTINANSSQKSPTKLKLNDSIKDKTGIIEVYKENFFEELYNLSELLEDYNYIGMDTEFPGTVFSIKNMCDDFYYKSLKTNVDNLKLIQLGITITNEKGEYPKNYPYHTWQFNLEFDKNVDKYHPSSLNLLTQSGIDFDKLKNRGINHQTFAEYLMTSNLVLNPDIKWISFQGSYDFGYLLKLLLGTELPEKEDKFVYWLNKFF
;
A
#
# COMPACT_ATOMS: atom_id res chain seq x y z
N MET A 1 -54.92 35.94 41.13
CA MET A 1 -53.95 36.94 41.59
C MET A 1 -52.94 37.08 40.54
N SER A 2 -53.10 38.04 39.61
CA SER A 2 -52.52 39.37 39.59
C SER A 2 -50.97 39.28 39.47
N SER A 3 -50.27 39.84 38.61
CA SER A 3 -50.47 40.89 37.61
C SER A 3 -49.16 41.21 36.94
N LYS A 4 -49.26 41.66 35.72
CA LYS A 4 -48.71 42.83 35.04
C LYS A 4 -47.33 42.68 34.33
N ASN A 5 -47.47 42.73 33.03
CA ASN A 5 -46.90 43.65 32.01
C ASN A 5 -45.72 44.52 32.44
N LYS A 6 -44.76 44.54 31.52
CA LYS A 6 -44.32 45.80 30.90
C LYS A 6 -43.50 45.54 29.60
N ASP A 7 -44.11 46.05 28.54
CA ASP A 7 -43.47 46.34 27.23
C ASP A 7 -42.32 47.33 27.38
N LYS A 8 -41.31 47.21 26.50
CA LYS A 8 -40.63 48.34 25.89
C LYS A 8 -40.02 47.97 24.57
N ASN A 9 -40.66 48.46 23.53
CA ASN A 9 -40.07 48.73 22.22
C ASN A 9 -38.77 49.54 22.35
N ILE A 10 -37.85 49.34 21.43
CA ILE A 10 -37.13 50.43 20.73
C ILE A 10 -36.35 49.81 19.52
N ASN A 11 -36.77 50.28 18.35
CA ASN A 11 -36.05 50.70 17.14
C ASN A 11 -35.14 49.77 16.35
N ASN A 12 -35.60 49.61 15.09
CA ASN A 12 -34.91 49.49 13.80
C ASN A 12 -33.60 50.30 13.71
N SER A 13 -32.58 49.64 13.17
CA SER A 13 -31.67 50.24 12.21
C SER A 13 -31.18 49.21 11.23
N SER A 14 -31.66 49.36 10.02
CA SER A 14 -31.22 48.66 8.80
C SER A 14 -29.76 48.98 8.54
N ILE A 15 -28.93 47.97 8.35
CA ILE A 15 -27.68 48.11 7.61
C ILE A 15 -27.58 46.98 6.59
N ASN A 16 -27.86 47.32 5.34
CA ASN A 16 -27.54 46.57 4.15
C ASN A 16 -26.00 46.51 4.05
N ALA A 17 -25.47 45.27 4.07
CA ALA A 17 -24.15 44.99 3.54
C ALA A 17 -24.25 43.80 2.58
N GLN A 18 -24.47 44.12 1.32
CA GLN A 18 -24.20 43.22 0.22
C GLN A 18 -22.70 42.98 0.13
N SER A 19 -22.22 41.84 0.63
CA SER A 19 -20.90 41.34 0.30
C SER A 19 -21.01 40.39 -0.88
N THR A 20 -20.63 40.89 -2.03
CA THR A 20 -20.42 40.16 -3.27
C THR A 20 -19.31 39.14 -3.05
N ILE A 21 -19.66 37.87 -2.96
CA ILE A 21 -18.66 36.77 -2.96
C ILE A 21 -18.26 36.55 -4.40
N ASN A 22 -17.13 37.09 -4.79
CA ASN A 22 -16.44 36.72 -6.03
C ASN A 22 -15.91 35.29 -5.89
N ALA A 23 -16.61 34.33 -6.49
CA ALA A 23 -16.10 32.99 -6.71
C ALA A 23 -15.04 33.03 -7.83
N ASN A 24 -13.81 33.30 -7.46
CA ASN A 24 -12.67 33.00 -8.31
C ASN A 24 -12.37 31.50 -8.17
N SER A 25 -12.97 30.70 -9.07
CA SER A 25 -12.52 29.35 -9.37
C SER A 25 -11.19 29.43 -10.11
N SER A 26 -10.09 29.50 -9.34
CA SER A 26 -8.77 29.23 -9.88
C SER A 26 -8.68 27.73 -10.14
N GLN A 27 -8.95 27.32 -11.38
CA GLN A 27 -8.49 26.03 -11.90
C GLN A 27 -6.98 25.97 -11.71
N LYS A 28 -6.50 25.22 -10.70
CA LYS A 28 -5.12 24.80 -10.64
C LYS A 28 -4.91 23.82 -11.78
N SER A 29 -4.19 24.27 -12.82
CA SER A 29 -3.59 23.40 -13.81
C SER A 29 -2.81 22.29 -13.10
N PRO A 30 -2.82 21.03 -13.60
CA PRO A 30 -2.07 19.95 -13.00
C PRO A 30 -0.59 20.36 -12.96
N THR A 31 -0.04 20.38 -11.77
CA THR A 31 1.38 20.66 -11.53
C THR A 31 2.15 19.55 -12.27
N LYS A 32 2.87 19.93 -13.32
CA LYS A 32 3.79 19.01 -14.00
C LYS A 32 4.74 18.46 -12.94
N LEU A 33 4.59 17.15 -12.64
CA LEU A 33 5.51 16.38 -11.80
C LEU A 33 6.92 16.59 -12.33
N LYS A 34 7.78 17.25 -11.53
CA LYS A 34 9.20 17.35 -11.81
C LYS A 34 9.81 15.98 -11.54
N LEU A 35 9.94 15.19 -12.59
CA LEU A 35 10.68 13.95 -12.53
C LEU A 35 12.11 14.26 -12.09
N ASN A 36 12.53 13.70 -10.97
CA ASN A 36 13.94 13.68 -10.59
C ASN A 36 14.68 12.81 -11.60
N ASP A 37 15.54 13.44 -12.41
CA ASP A 37 16.31 12.80 -13.52
C ASP A 37 17.29 11.69 -13.09
N SER A 38 17.31 11.33 -11.80
CA SER A 38 18.32 10.45 -11.22
C SER A 38 17.99 8.94 -11.23
N ILE A 39 16.80 8.55 -11.71
CA ILE A 39 16.42 7.12 -11.75
C ILE A 39 15.78 6.80 -13.10
N LYS A 40 16.60 6.86 -14.16
CA LYS A 40 16.20 6.33 -15.48
C LYS A 40 16.71 4.89 -15.59
N ASP A 41 16.01 3.97 -14.94
CA ASP A 41 16.13 2.57 -15.33
C ASP A 41 15.33 2.36 -16.63
N LYS A 42 15.97 1.67 -17.60
CA LYS A 42 15.37 1.37 -18.91
C LYS A 42 14.26 0.30 -18.82
N THR A 43 14.04 -0.26 -17.65
CA THR A 43 13.09 -1.36 -17.40
C THR A 43 11.64 -0.91 -17.21
N GLY A 44 11.37 0.38 -17.02
CA GLY A 44 10.04 0.88 -16.65
C GLY A 44 9.67 0.59 -15.18
N ILE A 45 10.65 0.18 -14.36
CA ILE A 45 10.49 -0.09 -12.92
C ILE A 45 11.02 1.11 -12.14
N ILE A 46 10.32 1.50 -11.09
CA ILE A 46 10.79 2.48 -10.12
C ILE A 46 11.10 1.81 -8.79
N GLU A 47 12.33 1.99 -8.33
CA GLU A 47 12.78 1.54 -7.02
C GLU A 47 12.26 2.49 -5.93
N VAL A 48 11.44 1.96 -5.03
CA VAL A 48 10.84 2.73 -3.94
C VAL A 48 11.53 2.38 -2.62
N TYR A 49 12.14 3.38 -2.00
CA TYR A 49 12.77 3.34 -0.68
C TYR A 49 12.12 4.40 0.23
N LYS A 50 12.51 4.47 1.49
CA LYS A 50 11.90 5.41 2.46
C LYS A 50 11.93 6.87 2.01
N GLU A 51 12.91 7.27 1.17
CA GLU A 51 13.10 8.64 0.74
C GLU A 51 12.06 9.11 -0.29
N ASN A 52 11.60 8.21 -1.17
CA ASN A 52 10.61 8.53 -2.21
C ASN A 52 9.26 7.81 -2.00
N PHE A 53 9.08 7.11 -0.88
CA PHE A 53 7.92 6.27 -0.62
C PHE A 53 6.58 7.03 -0.73
N PHE A 54 6.47 8.16 -0.07
CA PHE A 54 5.21 8.92 -0.04
C PHE A 54 4.85 9.49 -1.41
N GLU A 55 5.85 10.00 -2.13
CA GLU A 55 5.68 10.53 -3.48
C GLU A 55 5.22 9.44 -4.43
N GLU A 56 5.88 8.28 -4.41
CA GLU A 56 5.58 7.19 -5.33
C GLU A 56 4.27 6.47 -5.01
N LEU A 57 3.93 6.32 -3.74
CA LEU A 57 2.62 5.78 -3.36
C LEU A 57 1.48 6.72 -3.77
N TYR A 58 1.69 8.03 -3.63
CA TYR A 58 0.72 9.02 -4.12
C TYR A 58 0.59 8.96 -5.64
N ASN A 59 1.70 8.94 -6.38
CA ASN A 59 1.69 8.82 -7.85
C ASN A 59 0.98 7.55 -8.32
N LEU A 60 1.24 6.42 -7.66
CA LEU A 60 0.55 5.16 -7.94
C LEU A 60 -0.96 5.29 -7.69
N SER A 61 -1.37 5.86 -6.56
CA SER A 61 -2.78 6.00 -6.20
C SER A 61 -3.58 6.88 -7.17
N GLU A 62 -2.98 7.94 -7.70
CA GLU A 62 -3.61 8.82 -8.70
C GLU A 62 -3.87 8.12 -10.05
N LEU A 63 -3.14 7.05 -10.36
CA LEU A 63 -3.31 6.30 -11.60
C LEU A 63 -4.39 5.21 -11.52
N LEU A 64 -4.86 4.85 -10.32
CA LEU A 64 -5.77 3.73 -10.12
C LEU A 64 -7.18 3.96 -10.67
N GLU A 65 -7.58 5.20 -10.91
CA GLU A 65 -8.87 5.52 -11.53
C GLU A 65 -8.96 4.94 -12.95
N ASP A 66 -7.86 5.03 -13.71
CA ASP A 66 -7.78 4.56 -15.09
C ASP A 66 -7.12 3.18 -15.25
N TYR A 67 -6.27 2.76 -14.27
CA TYR A 67 -5.44 1.56 -14.32
C TYR A 67 -5.64 0.70 -13.06
N ASN A 68 -6.82 0.13 -12.94
CA ASN A 68 -7.28 -0.55 -11.73
C ASN A 68 -6.97 -2.05 -11.66
N TYR A 69 -6.18 -2.59 -12.57
CA TYR A 69 -5.67 -3.97 -12.51
C TYR A 69 -4.25 -3.95 -11.97
N ILE A 70 -4.02 -4.61 -10.85
CA ILE A 70 -2.74 -4.68 -10.15
C ILE A 70 -2.17 -6.08 -10.26
N GLY A 71 -1.08 -6.23 -11.01
CA GLY A 71 -0.22 -7.40 -10.95
C GLY A 71 0.74 -7.27 -9.76
N MET A 72 0.84 -8.28 -8.93
CA MET A 72 1.67 -8.28 -7.73
C MET A 72 2.56 -9.51 -7.66
N ASP A 73 3.78 -9.31 -7.16
CA ASP A 73 4.70 -10.36 -6.73
C ASP A 73 5.50 -9.91 -5.51
N THR A 74 6.01 -10.84 -4.70
CA THR A 74 6.75 -10.51 -3.49
C THR A 74 8.05 -11.28 -3.38
N GLU A 75 9.04 -10.65 -2.70
CA GLU A 75 10.26 -11.31 -2.27
C GLU A 75 10.26 -11.44 -0.74
N PHE A 76 10.45 -12.67 -0.28
CA PHE A 76 10.49 -13.01 1.14
C PHE A 76 11.65 -13.98 1.45
N PRO A 77 12.07 -14.13 2.72
CA PRO A 77 13.32 -14.78 3.07
C PRO A 77 13.26 -16.33 3.03
N GLY A 78 12.36 -16.89 2.25
CA GLY A 78 12.13 -18.33 2.10
C GLY A 78 11.22 -18.91 3.18
N THR A 79 11.17 -20.24 3.25
CA THR A 79 10.44 -20.96 4.28
C THR A 79 11.42 -21.56 5.29
N VAL A 80 11.33 -21.11 6.53
CA VAL A 80 12.23 -21.51 7.63
C VAL A 80 11.60 -22.56 8.53
N PHE A 81 10.29 -22.49 8.67
CA PHE A 81 9.54 -23.35 9.57
C PHE A 81 8.82 -24.45 8.79
N SER A 82 9.07 -25.70 9.17
CA SER A 82 8.38 -26.86 8.61
C SER A 82 7.46 -27.48 9.66
N ILE A 83 6.25 -27.84 9.24
CA ILE A 83 5.29 -28.57 10.07
C ILE A 83 5.56 -30.06 9.90
N LYS A 84 5.77 -30.78 11.01
CA LYS A 84 6.15 -32.19 10.99
C LYS A 84 4.96 -33.13 10.73
N ASN A 85 3.74 -32.73 11.05
CA ASN A 85 2.57 -33.57 10.95
C ASN A 85 1.65 -33.07 9.83
N MET A 86 1.36 -33.93 8.88
CA MET A 86 0.33 -33.65 7.88
C MET A 86 -1.06 -33.68 8.56
N CYS A 87 -1.80 -32.60 8.43
CA CYS A 87 -3.18 -32.46 8.90
C CYS A 87 -4.01 -31.82 7.79
N ASP A 88 -5.31 -31.80 7.93
CA ASP A 88 -6.22 -31.30 6.89
C ASP A 88 -5.88 -29.86 6.44
N ASP A 89 -5.40 -29.01 7.37
CA ASP A 89 -5.02 -27.62 7.09
C ASP A 89 -3.50 -27.44 6.93
N PHE A 90 -2.76 -28.47 6.55
CA PHE A 90 -1.29 -28.47 6.51
C PHE A 90 -0.71 -27.29 5.73
N TYR A 91 -1.26 -27.01 4.55
CA TYR A 91 -0.76 -25.94 3.68
C TYR A 91 -0.95 -24.56 4.33
N TYR A 92 -2.14 -24.28 4.86
CA TYR A 92 -2.41 -23.02 5.51
C TYR A 92 -1.57 -22.84 6.79
N LYS A 93 -1.46 -23.85 7.63
CA LYS A 93 -0.64 -23.81 8.84
C LYS A 93 0.84 -23.58 8.53
N SER A 94 1.35 -24.19 7.45
CA SER A 94 2.71 -23.97 6.97
C SER A 94 2.92 -22.51 6.51
N LEU A 95 1.99 -22.00 5.71
CA LEU A 95 1.98 -20.61 5.28
C LEU A 95 1.94 -19.67 6.49
N LYS A 96 0.93 -19.80 7.36
CA LYS A 96 0.78 -18.97 8.56
C LYS A 96 2.03 -18.97 9.41
N THR A 97 2.58 -20.16 9.72
CA THR A 97 3.78 -20.25 10.57
C THR A 97 4.96 -19.50 9.99
N ASN A 98 5.19 -19.58 8.68
CA ASN A 98 6.28 -18.86 8.04
C ASN A 98 5.98 -17.36 7.95
N VAL A 99 4.82 -16.97 7.47
CA VAL A 99 4.43 -15.56 7.33
C VAL A 99 4.47 -14.84 8.67
N ASP A 100 3.95 -15.43 9.74
CA ASP A 100 3.92 -14.77 11.07
C ASP A 100 5.32 -14.56 11.66
N ASN A 101 6.27 -15.43 11.33
CA ASN A 101 7.63 -15.38 11.89
C ASN A 101 8.67 -14.69 11.01
N LEU A 102 8.34 -14.41 9.75
CA LEU A 102 9.25 -13.84 8.78
C LEU A 102 8.76 -12.46 8.31
N LYS A 103 9.66 -11.69 7.69
CA LYS A 103 9.35 -10.36 7.16
C LYS A 103 9.33 -10.37 5.65
N LEU A 104 8.42 -9.62 5.07
CA LEU A 104 8.43 -9.30 3.65
C LEU A 104 9.67 -8.45 3.31
N ILE A 105 10.34 -8.73 2.20
CA ILE A 105 11.55 -8.03 1.74
C ILE A 105 11.20 -7.00 0.66
N GLN A 106 10.47 -7.42 -0.38
CA GLN A 106 10.04 -6.55 -1.47
C GLN A 106 8.61 -6.85 -1.87
N LEU A 107 7.92 -5.82 -2.35
CA LEU A 107 6.63 -5.92 -3.03
C LEU A 107 6.74 -5.23 -4.39
N GLY A 108 6.57 -6.00 -5.47
CA GLY A 108 6.42 -5.50 -6.83
C GLY A 108 4.94 -5.27 -7.17
N ILE A 109 4.62 -4.08 -7.68
CA ILE A 109 3.28 -3.73 -8.17
C ILE A 109 3.39 -3.21 -9.59
N THR A 110 2.65 -3.81 -10.50
CA THR A 110 2.48 -3.34 -11.89
C THR A 110 1.01 -3.04 -12.13
N ILE A 111 0.70 -1.88 -12.72
CA ILE A 111 -0.68 -1.49 -13.00
C ILE A 111 -0.98 -1.49 -14.50
N THR A 112 -2.20 -1.90 -14.82
CA THR A 112 -2.76 -1.86 -16.17
C THR A 112 -4.25 -1.51 -16.12
N ASN A 113 -4.82 -1.14 -17.27
CA ASN A 113 -6.25 -1.12 -17.45
C ASN A 113 -6.80 -2.53 -17.80
N GLU A 114 -8.12 -2.67 -17.98
CA GLU A 114 -8.79 -3.92 -18.35
C GLU A 114 -8.23 -4.57 -19.63
N LYS A 115 -7.66 -3.75 -20.53
CA LYS A 115 -7.09 -4.21 -21.82
C LYS A 115 -5.62 -4.62 -21.69
N GLY A 116 -5.03 -4.52 -20.49
CA GLY A 116 -3.60 -4.77 -20.27
C GLY A 116 -2.70 -3.63 -20.77
N GLU A 117 -3.23 -2.43 -21.02
CA GLU A 117 -2.45 -1.28 -21.42
C GLU A 117 -1.87 -0.58 -20.19
N TYR A 118 -0.61 -0.14 -20.27
CA TYR A 118 0.09 0.62 -19.24
C TYR A 118 -0.24 2.11 -19.30
N PRO A 119 0.02 2.87 -18.20
CA PRO A 119 -0.10 4.32 -18.18
C PRO A 119 0.72 4.99 -19.28
N LYS A 120 0.08 5.71 -20.20
CA LYS A 120 0.74 6.33 -21.37
C LYS A 120 1.46 7.63 -21.02
N ASN A 121 0.98 8.34 -20.00
CA ASN A 121 1.50 9.66 -19.61
C ASN A 121 2.44 9.61 -18.40
N TYR A 122 2.76 8.43 -17.93
CA TYR A 122 3.68 8.19 -16.83
C TYR A 122 4.82 7.28 -17.29
N PRO A 123 6.09 7.58 -16.99
CA PRO A 123 7.23 6.85 -17.54
C PRO A 123 7.41 5.46 -16.94
N TYR A 124 6.75 5.20 -15.81
CA TYR A 124 6.82 3.93 -15.10
C TYR A 124 5.44 3.30 -15.03
N HIS A 125 5.40 1.99 -14.90
CA HIS A 125 4.19 1.20 -14.71
C HIS A 125 4.35 0.13 -13.63
N THR A 126 5.58 0.02 -13.07
CA THR A 126 5.92 -0.94 -12.03
C THR A 126 6.67 -0.23 -10.91
N TRP A 127 6.21 -0.43 -9.68
CA TRP A 127 6.81 0.03 -8.44
C TRP A 127 7.37 -1.15 -7.67
N GLN A 128 8.64 -1.08 -7.30
CA GLN A 128 9.30 -2.06 -6.45
C GLN A 128 9.54 -1.45 -5.07
N PHE A 129 8.63 -1.74 -4.14
CA PHE A 129 8.71 -1.27 -2.75
C PHE A 129 9.71 -2.12 -1.98
N ASN A 130 10.77 -1.50 -1.50
CA ASN A 130 11.86 -2.12 -0.78
C ASN A 130 11.66 -1.91 0.72
N LEU A 131 11.38 -2.99 1.45
CA LEU A 131 11.09 -2.95 2.89
C LEU A 131 12.37 -3.16 3.71
N GLU A 132 12.36 -2.67 4.94
CA GLU A 132 13.48 -2.80 5.86
C GLU A 132 13.76 -4.27 6.21
N PHE A 133 15.01 -4.71 6.01
CA PHE A 133 15.45 -6.05 6.36
C PHE A 133 16.91 -6.06 6.82
N ASP A 134 17.17 -6.63 8.02
CA ASP A 134 18.53 -6.76 8.57
C ASP A 134 18.89 -8.24 8.77
N LYS A 135 19.83 -8.74 7.99
CA LYS A 135 20.36 -10.12 8.07
C LYS A 135 20.90 -10.50 9.46
N ASN A 136 21.24 -9.52 10.31
CA ASN A 136 21.77 -9.81 11.65
C ASN A 136 20.66 -10.00 12.68
N VAL A 137 19.43 -9.61 12.37
CA VAL A 137 18.29 -9.61 13.31
C VAL A 137 17.14 -10.46 12.79
N ASP A 138 16.83 -10.33 11.50
CA ASP A 138 15.66 -10.96 10.89
C ASP A 138 15.94 -12.42 10.51
N LYS A 139 14.93 -13.26 10.65
CA LYS A 139 15.02 -14.69 10.31
C LYS A 139 14.95 -14.90 8.80
N TYR A 140 15.73 -15.85 8.30
CA TYR A 140 15.73 -16.21 6.89
C TYR A 140 16.22 -17.65 6.66
N HIS A 141 15.94 -18.19 5.49
CA HIS A 141 16.54 -19.43 5.01
C HIS A 141 17.82 -19.08 4.20
N PRO A 142 19.00 -19.64 4.54
CA PRO A 142 20.27 -19.24 3.91
C PRO A 142 20.29 -19.37 2.39
N SER A 143 19.71 -20.44 1.84
CA SER A 143 19.68 -20.62 0.37
C SER A 143 18.81 -19.59 -0.32
N SER A 144 17.67 -19.21 0.29
CA SER A 144 16.80 -18.16 -0.25
C SER A 144 17.49 -16.81 -0.24
N LEU A 145 18.16 -16.47 0.85
CA LEU A 145 18.90 -15.21 0.94
C LEU A 145 20.04 -15.13 -0.11
N ASN A 146 20.73 -16.26 -0.34
CA ASN A 146 21.75 -16.34 -1.39
C ASN A 146 21.15 -16.13 -2.80
N LEU A 147 20.00 -16.74 -3.07
CA LEU A 147 19.27 -16.55 -4.33
C LEU A 147 18.90 -15.08 -4.52
N LEU A 148 18.29 -14.44 -3.52
CA LEU A 148 17.90 -13.05 -3.58
C LEU A 148 19.10 -12.11 -3.76
N THR A 149 20.24 -12.41 -3.13
CA THR A 149 21.49 -11.66 -3.36
C THR A 149 22.00 -11.80 -4.80
N GLN A 150 21.93 -13.02 -5.35
CA GLN A 150 22.31 -13.27 -6.75
C GLN A 150 21.35 -12.60 -7.75
N SER A 151 20.09 -12.44 -7.39
CA SER A 151 19.08 -11.71 -8.16
C SER A 151 19.23 -10.19 -8.06
N GLY A 152 20.19 -9.68 -7.28
CA GLY A 152 20.52 -8.26 -7.22
C GLY A 152 19.96 -7.51 -6.00
N ILE A 153 19.34 -8.19 -5.04
CA ILE A 153 18.87 -7.54 -3.82
C ILE A 153 20.07 -7.13 -2.96
N ASP A 154 20.15 -5.85 -2.66
CA ASP A 154 21.15 -5.23 -1.79
C ASP A 154 20.62 -5.13 -0.35
N PHE A 155 20.98 -6.11 0.49
CA PHE A 155 20.53 -6.17 1.87
C PHE A 155 21.10 -5.05 2.75
N ASP A 156 22.25 -4.49 2.43
CA ASP A 156 22.80 -3.33 3.16
C ASP A 156 21.98 -2.07 2.84
N LYS A 157 21.53 -1.95 1.62
CA LYS A 157 20.60 -0.88 1.20
C LYS A 157 19.23 -1.05 1.85
N LEU A 158 18.67 -2.28 1.91
CA LEU A 158 17.41 -2.55 2.61
C LEU A 158 17.49 -2.21 4.10
N LYS A 159 18.58 -2.59 4.78
CA LYS A 159 18.79 -2.26 6.18
C LYS A 159 18.79 -0.75 6.43
N ASN A 160 19.43 0.03 5.56
CA ASN A 160 19.66 1.47 5.79
C ASN A 160 18.58 2.36 5.18
N ARG A 161 17.94 1.93 4.10
CA ARG A 161 17.00 2.74 3.30
C ARG A 161 15.65 2.08 3.08
N GLY A 162 15.46 0.84 3.54
CA GLY A 162 14.18 0.14 3.44
C GLY A 162 13.05 0.90 4.12
N ILE A 163 11.85 0.75 3.60
CA ILE A 163 10.63 1.32 4.16
C ILE A 163 10.27 0.51 5.40
N ASN A 164 9.99 1.19 6.51
CA ASN A 164 9.51 0.51 7.71
C ASN A 164 8.17 -0.18 7.45
N HIS A 165 8.02 -1.42 7.91
CA HIS A 165 6.84 -2.26 7.64
C HIS A 165 5.53 -1.66 8.17
N GLN A 166 5.56 -1.08 9.37
CA GLN A 166 4.37 -0.43 9.94
C GLN A 166 3.99 0.82 9.15
N THR A 167 4.95 1.68 8.83
CA THR A 167 4.74 2.86 8.00
C THR A 167 4.17 2.46 6.63
N PHE A 168 4.74 1.41 6.00
CA PHE A 168 4.23 0.91 4.73
C PHE A 168 2.77 0.49 4.83
N ALA A 169 2.41 -0.31 5.85
CA ALA A 169 1.05 -0.77 6.07
C ALA A 169 0.05 0.37 6.32
N GLU A 170 0.41 1.33 7.17
CA GLU A 170 -0.42 2.49 7.50
C GLU A 170 -0.78 3.31 6.26
N TYR A 171 0.20 3.58 5.40
CA TYR A 171 -0.03 4.36 4.19
C TYR A 171 -0.71 3.55 3.08
N LEU A 172 -0.41 2.25 2.97
CA LEU A 172 -1.11 1.37 2.03
C LEU A 172 -2.61 1.29 2.34
N MET A 173 -2.99 1.28 3.63
CA MET A 173 -4.39 1.31 4.07
C MET A 173 -5.16 2.56 3.62
N THR A 174 -4.47 3.67 3.39
CA THR A 174 -5.07 4.96 2.99
C THR A 174 -4.85 5.30 1.52
N SER A 175 -4.16 4.44 0.77
CA SER A 175 -3.75 4.70 -0.62
C SER A 175 -4.80 4.38 -1.67
N ASN A 176 -5.98 3.89 -1.28
CA ASN A 176 -7.01 3.39 -2.19
C ASN A 176 -6.62 2.13 -2.99
N LEU A 177 -5.46 1.53 -2.74
CA LEU A 177 -5.06 0.26 -3.35
C LEU A 177 -5.81 -0.93 -2.74
N VAL A 178 -6.08 -0.88 -1.45
CA VAL A 178 -6.76 -1.94 -0.69
C VAL A 178 -8.12 -1.46 -0.19
N LEU A 179 -9.01 -2.38 0.19
CA LEU A 179 -10.39 -2.08 0.62
C LEU A 179 -11.21 -1.34 -0.46
N ASN A 180 -10.80 -1.40 -1.70
CA ASN A 180 -11.44 -0.78 -2.85
C ASN A 180 -11.95 -1.86 -3.82
N PRO A 181 -13.27 -2.03 -3.95
CA PRO A 181 -13.86 -3.09 -4.78
C PRO A 181 -13.61 -2.91 -6.29
N ASP A 182 -13.20 -1.72 -6.72
CA ASP A 182 -12.90 -1.45 -8.13
C ASP A 182 -11.52 -1.95 -8.54
N ILE A 183 -10.61 -2.14 -7.59
CA ILE A 183 -9.26 -2.67 -7.83
C ILE A 183 -9.28 -4.19 -7.99
N LYS A 184 -8.55 -4.69 -8.97
CA LYS A 184 -8.40 -6.11 -9.27
C LYS A 184 -6.96 -6.56 -9.05
N TRP A 185 -6.72 -7.27 -7.95
CA TRP A 185 -5.41 -7.82 -7.63
C TRP A 185 -5.19 -9.16 -8.32
N ILE A 186 -4.01 -9.34 -8.93
CA ILE A 186 -3.61 -10.52 -9.67
C ILE A 186 -2.22 -10.94 -9.21
N SER A 187 -2.05 -12.21 -8.86
CA SER A 187 -0.76 -12.81 -8.54
C SER A 187 -0.68 -14.23 -9.09
N PHE A 188 0.52 -14.70 -9.37
CA PHE A 188 0.77 -16.08 -9.78
C PHE A 188 1.14 -16.92 -8.56
N GLN A 189 0.33 -17.95 -8.24
CA GLN A 189 0.50 -18.79 -7.04
C GLN A 189 0.63 -17.96 -5.72
N GLY A 190 -0.12 -16.87 -5.61
CA GLY A 190 0.07 -15.78 -4.65
C GLY A 190 -0.30 -16.07 -3.20
N SER A 191 -0.36 -17.33 -2.74
CA SER A 191 -0.75 -17.62 -1.36
C SER A 191 0.17 -16.95 -0.32
N TYR A 192 1.49 -17.01 -0.53
CA TYR A 192 2.47 -16.34 0.33
C TYR A 192 2.45 -14.83 0.15
N ASP A 193 2.33 -14.35 -1.09
CA ASP A 193 2.28 -12.92 -1.40
C ASP A 193 1.14 -12.23 -0.68
N PHE A 194 -0.08 -12.75 -0.86
CA PHE A 194 -1.25 -12.26 -0.13
C PHE A 194 -1.15 -12.51 1.38
N GLY A 195 -0.51 -13.60 1.80
CA GLY A 195 -0.26 -13.87 3.22
C GLY A 195 0.57 -12.78 3.88
N TYR A 196 1.73 -12.44 3.30
CA TYR A 196 2.59 -11.37 3.81
C TYR A 196 1.90 -10.00 3.77
N LEU A 197 1.22 -9.70 2.67
CA LEU A 197 0.54 -8.42 2.52
C LEU A 197 -0.62 -8.29 3.52
N LEU A 198 -1.43 -9.35 3.70
CA LEU A 198 -2.51 -9.36 4.68
C LEU A 198 -1.97 -9.22 6.11
N LYS A 199 -0.90 -9.92 6.47
CA LYS A 199 -0.26 -9.77 7.80
C LYS A 199 0.17 -8.33 8.06
N LEU A 200 0.79 -7.67 7.08
CA LEU A 200 1.17 -6.27 7.20
C LEU A 200 -0.05 -5.37 7.46
N LEU A 201 -1.12 -5.55 6.67
CA LEU A 201 -2.34 -4.74 6.78
C LEU A 201 -3.12 -4.99 8.08
N LEU A 202 -3.12 -6.22 8.59
CA LEU A 202 -3.73 -6.54 9.88
C LEU A 202 -2.91 -6.01 11.07
N GLY A 203 -1.60 -5.81 10.90
CA GLY A 203 -0.68 -5.41 11.98
C GLY A 203 -0.52 -6.48 13.08
N THR A 204 -0.93 -7.71 12.82
CA THR A 204 -0.91 -8.85 13.74
C THR A 204 -0.70 -10.15 12.99
N GLU A 205 -0.61 -11.28 13.71
CA GLU A 205 -0.55 -12.61 13.11
C GLU A 205 -1.75 -12.90 12.22
N LEU A 206 -1.56 -13.77 11.22
CA LEU A 206 -2.65 -14.27 10.38
C LEU A 206 -3.70 -15.02 11.20
N PRO A 207 -4.97 -15.05 10.77
CA PRO A 207 -6.03 -15.79 11.44
C PRO A 207 -5.66 -17.27 11.68
N GLU A 208 -6.12 -17.86 12.77
CA GLU A 208 -5.88 -19.28 13.06
C GLU A 208 -6.50 -20.25 12.05
N LYS A 209 -7.61 -19.84 11.43
CA LYS A 209 -8.37 -20.66 10.49
C LYS A 209 -8.29 -20.12 9.08
N GLU A 210 -8.11 -21.00 8.11
CA GLU A 210 -8.02 -20.65 6.69
C GLU A 210 -9.29 -19.95 6.18
N ASP A 211 -10.49 -20.32 6.63
CA ASP A 211 -11.74 -19.65 6.26
C ASP A 211 -11.76 -18.18 6.64
N LYS A 212 -11.16 -17.84 7.80
CA LYS A 212 -11.01 -16.46 8.25
C LYS A 212 -9.92 -15.70 7.47
N PHE A 213 -8.85 -16.39 7.11
CA PHE A 213 -7.83 -15.83 6.22
C PHE A 213 -8.46 -15.45 4.86
N VAL A 214 -9.17 -16.38 4.22
CA VAL A 214 -9.88 -16.12 2.95
C VAL A 214 -10.93 -15.02 3.10
N TYR A 215 -11.64 -14.97 4.22
CA TYR A 215 -12.58 -13.88 4.50
C TYR A 215 -11.89 -12.50 4.47
N TRP A 216 -10.73 -12.38 5.13
CA TRP A 216 -9.98 -11.12 5.14
C TRP A 216 -9.36 -10.79 3.78
N LEU A 217 -8.85 -11.78 3.05
CA LEU A 217 -8.39 -11.56 1.67
C LEU A 217 -9.48 -10.90 0.82
N ASN A 218 -10.69 -11.46 0.83
CA ASN A 218 -11.84 -10.91 0.08
C ASN A 218 -12.32 -9.54 0.59
N LYS A 219 -11.84 -9.07 1.73
CA LYS A 219 -12.16 -7.73 2.25
C LYS A 219 -11.12 -6.69 1.83
N PHE A 220 -9.87 -7.07 1.78
CA PHE A 220 -8.76 -6.16 1.49
C PHE A 220 -8.50 -6.02 -0.01
N PHE A 221 -8.68 -7.12 -0.73
CA PHE A 221 -8.34 -7.32 -2.14
C PHE A 221 -9.56 -7.76 -2.97
#